data_24bca2f7b11040d3a3eba2623d5720b4
#
_entry.id   24bca2f7b11040d3a3eba2623d5720b4
#
_cell.length_a   1.000
_cell.length_b   1.000
_cell.length_c   1.000
_cell.angle_alpha   90.00
_cell.angle_beta   90.00
_cell.angle_gamma   90.00
#
_symmetry.space_group_name_H-M   'P 1'
#
loop_
_entity.id
_entity.type
_entity.pdbx_description
1 polymer ?
#
loop_
_entity_poly.entity_id
_entity_poly.type
_entity_poly.pdbx_seq_one_letter_code
_entity_poly.pdbx_strand_id
1 'polypeptide(L)'
;METDLRPAVPTDTLVIQTIAVPDPGDLIGQLPHPAALAWVRRGEGLVGWGEVARITVPAGEDRFTVGEKWLRSLLDNAEIDDQVGVPGSGPVAFGSFTFDPASDGSVLVLPATVLGRRNGQAWLTTIGAAEGQAADAVAQVPVSVPGQVSWHDGSLSAPQWERAVAAAVARIKSSGLRKVVLARDRYATAPADLDVRALLDRLAARYPDCYTFACAGLAGASPELLIRREGTQISALVLAGTIPRGSTPERDEALGAALLASVKDREEHGYAATGVRETLAPLCAQLIMDDQPFLLRLANVQHLATSVTGTLREPQAARAEYGGRAEPPPSALALAGALHPTAAVCGTPTEAAMELIRELEGMDRGRYAGPVGWLDAQGNGEWGIALRCAEFDGPRARLFAGCGIVGGSQPGSEQAEAQSKFRPMQDALEGRLP
;
A
#
# COMPACT_ATOMS: atom_id res chain seq x y z
N MET A 1 16.01 -14.16 -29.06
CA MET A 1 17.15 -13.97 -28.14
C MET A 1 16.50 -13.88 -26.78
N GLU A 2 16.35 -15.04 -26.11
CA GLU A 2 15.77 -15.13 -24.76
C GLU A 2 16.74 -14.42 -23.81
N THR A 3 16.34 -13.29 -23.29
CA THR A 3 17.01 -12.61 -22.19
C THR A 3 16.72 -13.46 -20.93
N ASP A 4 17.74 -14.14 -20.45
CA ASP A 4 17.72 -14.91 -19.19
C ASP A 4 17.49 -13.91 -18.02
N LEU A 5 16.20 -13.74 -17.65
CA LEU A 5 15.73 -12.89 -16.57
C LEU A 5 15.84 -13.63 -15.22
N ARG A 6 16.96 -14.32 -14.98
CA ARG A 6 17.26 -14.76 -13.61
C ARG A 6 17.69 -13.53 -12.82
N PRO A 7 16.94 -13.15 -11.75
CA PRO A 7 17.42 -12.13 -10.83
C PRO A 7 18.80 -12.59 -10.30
N ALA A 8 19.73 -11.66 -10.17
CA ALA A 8 21.02 -11.95 -9.56
C ALA A 8 20.77 -12.34 -8.10
N VAL A 9 20.66 -13.64 -7.86
CA VAL A 9 20.67 -14.19 -6.51
C VAL A 9 22.10 -14.06 -6.04
N PRO A 10 22.40 -13.45 -4.89
CA PRO A 10 23.73 -13.46 -4.33
C PRO A 10 24.25 -14.91 -4.28
N THR A 11 25.44 -15.15 -4.80
CA THR A 11 26.06 -16.49 -4.78
C THR A 11 26.55 -16.87 -3.39
N ASP A 12 26.67 -15.88 -2.50
CA ASP A 12 27.19 -16.04 -1.16
C ASP A 12 26.03 -16.20 -0.15
N THR A 13 26.27 -16.99 0.90
CA THR A 13 25.32 -17.15 2.01
C THR A 13 25.03 -15.79 2.65
N LEU A 14 23.76 -15.42 2.76
CA LEU A 14 23.35 -14.20 3.46
C LEU A 14 23.48 -14.43 4.96
N VAL A 15 24.12 -13.48 5.65
CA VAL A 15 24.17 -13.40 7.12
C VAL A 15 23.24 -12.27 7.56
N ILE A 16 22.30 -12.59 8.44
CA ILE A 16 21.25 -11.70 8.90
C ILE A 16 21.29 -11.67 10.42
N GLN A 17 21.53 -10.48 10.95
CA GLN A 17 21.55 -10.26 12.40
C GLN A 17 20.52 -9.22 12.80
N THR A 18 19.73 -9.55 13.83
CA THR A 18 18.74 -8.61 14.43
C THR A 18 19.02 -8.49 15.92
N ILE A 19 19.22 -7.26 16.37
CA ILE A 19 19.47 -6.91 17.77
C ILE A 19 18.49 -5.87 18.25
N ALA A 20 18.16 -5.90 19.54
CA ALA A 20 17.41 -4.83 20.18
C ALA A 20 18.31 -3.57 20.28
N VAL A 21 17.73 -2.41 20.02
CA VAL A 21 18.41 -1.10 20.11
C VAL A 21 17.61 -0.14 20.99
N PRO A 22 18.24 0.91 21.53
CA PRO A 22 17.48 2.00 22.16
C PRO A 22 16.45 2.61 21.21
N ASP A 23 15.36 3.17 21.77
CA ASP A 23 14.33 3.83 20.97
C ASP A 23 14.95 4.94 20.09
N PRO A 24 14.89 4.82 18.73
CA PRO A 24 15.48 5.79 17.83
C PRO A 24 14.67 7.10 17.72
N GLY A 25 13.51 7.17 18.38
CA GLY A 25 12.58 8.28 18.24
C GLY A 25 11.85 8.26 16.90
N ASP A 26 12.07 9.27 16.06
CA ASP A 26 11.47 9.35 14.73
C ASP A 26 12.16 8.41 13.75
N LEU A 27 11.43 7.40 13.25
CA LEU A 27 11.94 6.43 12.29
C LEU A 27 12.27 7.06 10.93
N ILE A 28 11.44 7.98 10.45
CA ILE A 28 11.63 8.62 9.14
C ILE A 28 12.89 9.49 9.14
N GLY A 29 13.14 10.19 10.24
CA GLY A 29 14.35 10.98 10.44
C GLY A 29 15.65 10.17 10.45
N GLN A 30 15.57 8.84 10.62
CA GLN A 30 16.76 7.95 10.56
C GLN A 30 17.17 7.59 9.13
N LEU A 31 16.33 7.85 8.12
CA LEU A 31 16.63 7.50 6.73
C LEU A 31 17.84 8.29 6.19
N PRO A 32 18.95 7.63 5.79
CA PRO A 32 20.19 8.32 5.47
C PRO A 32 20.19 9.00 4.10
N HIS A 33 19.40 8.53 3.14
CA HIS A 33 19.36 9.02 1.77
C HIS A 33 17.96 8.89 1.12
N PRO A 34 17.71 9.55 -0.05
CA PRO A 34 16.39 9.57 -0.68
C PRO A 34 15.85 8.21 -1.15
N ALA A 35 16.71 7.22 -1.41
CA ALA A 35 16.28 5.86 -1.78
C ALA A 35 15.72 5.12 -0.53
N ALA A 36 14.63 5.64 -0.01
CA ALA A 36 14.01 5.21 1.23
C ALA A 36 13.07 4.03 1.02
N LEU A 37 13.05 3.13 2.00
CA LEU A 37 12.00 2.15 2.21
C LEU A 37 11.33 2.49 3.54
N ALA A 38 10.01 2.59 3.57
CA ALA A 38 9.30 2.99 4.77
C ALA A 38 7.90 2.38 4.81
N TRP A 39 7.49 1.98 5.99
CA TRP A 39 6.13 1.63 6.36
C TRP A 39 5.91 2.01 7.82
N VAL A 40 5.40 3.22 8.05
CA VAL A 40 5.34 3.84 9.38
C VAL A 40 3.95 4.38 9.64
N ARG A 41 3.41 4.16 10.84
CA ARG A 41 2.14 4.70 11.32
C ARG A 41 2.25 5.06 12.80
N ARG A 42 1.87 6.28 13.18
CA ARG A 42 1.95 6.78 14.58
C ARG A 42 3.35 6.63 15.18
N GLY A 43 4.39 6.81 14.36
CA GLY A 43 5.79 6.66 14.78
C GLY A 43 6.26 5.22 14.96
N GLU A 44 5.42 4.22 14.73
CA GLU A 44 5.77 2.80 14.76
C GLU A 44 5.79 2.21 13.35
N GLY A 45 6.57 1.15 13.13
CA GLY A 45 6.71 0.47 11.86
C GLY A 45 8.15 0.17 11.51
N LEU A 46 8.47 0.21 10.22
CA LEU A 46 9.78 -0.17 9.67
C LEU A 46 10.28 0.91 8.72
N VAL A 47 11.57 1.18 8.77
CA VAL A 47 12.31 1.89 7.72
C VAL A 47 13.50 1.07 7.29
N GLY A 48 13.89 1.18 6.01
CA GLY A 48 15.02 0.41 5.49
C GLY A 48 15.82 1.21 4.48
N TRP A 49 17.07 0.86 4.33
CA TRP A 49 18.02 1.45 3.37
C TRP A 49 19.10 0.47 2.93
N GLY A 50 19.80 0.84 1.86
CA GLY A 50 20.65 -0.07 1.15
C GLY A 50 19.83 -1.12 0.39
N GLU A 51 20.45 -1.84 -0.50
CA GLU A 51 19.81 -2.88 -1.30
C GLU A 51 20.73 -4.08 -1.38
N VAL A 52 20.31 -5.21 -0.79
CA VAL A 52 20.99 -6.50 -0.92
C VAL A 52 20.51 -7.22 -2.17
N ALA A 53 19.20 -7.21 -2.37
CA ALA A 53 18.61 -7.85 -3.53
C ALA A 53 17.29 -7.14 -3.92
N ARG A 54 16.98 -7.20 -5.21
CA ARG A 54 15.73 -6.67 -5.78
C ARG A 54 15.22 -7.65 -6.84
N ILE A 55 13.89 -7.76 -6.91
CA ILE A 55 13.22 -8.34 -8.07
C ILE A 55 12.24 -7.32 -8.64
N THR A 56 12.29 -7.10 -9.96
CA THR A 56 11.15 -6.59 -10.71
C THR A 56 10.32 -7.80 -11.11
N VAL A 57 9.15 -7.91 -10.52
CA VAL A 57 8.28 -9.07 -10.73
C VAL A 57 7.60 -8.90 -12.09
N PRO A 58 7.66 -9.90 -12.98
CA PRO A 58 6.98 -9.85 -14.27
C PRO A 58 5.47 -9.63 -14.12
N ALA A 59 4.86 -8.98 -15.12
CA ALA A 59 3.41 -8.92 -15.23
C ALA A 59 2.80 -10.33 -15.26
N GLY A 60 1.65 -10.49 -14.63
CA GLY A 60 0.94 -11.77 -14.56
C GLY A 60 0.05 -11.87 -13.31
N GLU A 61 -0.91 -12.76 -13.36
CA GLU A 61 -1.80 -13.06 -12.23
C GLU A 61 -1.03 -13.67 -11.04
N ASP A 62 0.06 -14.36 -11.31
CA ASP A 62 0.90 -15.05 -10.33
C ASP A 62 1.98 -14.15 -9.71
N ARG A 63 2.00 -12.85 -10.01
CA ARG A 63 3.05 -11.91 -9.57
C ARG A 63 3.30 -11.92 -8.05
N PHE A 64 2.26 -12.10 -7.24
CA PHE A 64 2.40 -12.22 -5.78
C PHE A 64 3.13 -13.50 -5.38
N THR A 65 2.77 -14.62 -6.02
CA THR A 65 3.41 -15.91 -5.79
C THR A 65 4.87 -15.91 -6.26
N VAL A 66 5.17 -15.26 -7.38
CA VAL A 66 6.55 -15.09 -7.88
C VAL A 66 7.38 -14.30 -6.88
N GLY A 67 6.85 -13.18 -6.36
CA GLY A 67 7.52 -12.37 -5.35
C GLY A 67 7.78 -13.14 -4.05
N GLU A 68 6.81 -13.90 -3.57
CA GLU A 68 6.97 -14.72 -2.36
C GLU A 68 8.01 -15.83 -2.55
N LYS A 69 7.99 -16.52 -3.68
CA LYS A 69 8.96 -17.57 -4.01
C LYS A 69 10.38 -16.99 -4.10
N TRP A 70 10.52 -15.80 -4.69
CA TRP A 70 11.81 -15.12 -4.76
C TRP A 70 12.39 -14.84 -3.36
N LEU A 71 11.61 -14.24 -2.46
CA LEU A 71 12.08 -13.98 -1.10
C LEU A 71 12.46 -15.27 -0.38
N ARG A 72 11.62 -16.30 -0.47
CA ARG A 72 11.90 -17.61 0.12
C ARG A 72 13.21 -18.19 -0.40
N SER A 73 13.45 -18.16 -1.71
CA SER A 73 14.66 -18.69 -2.32
C SER A 73 15.93 -17.96 -1.89
N LEU A 74 15.85 -16.65 -1.62
CA LEU A 74 16.96 -15.88 -1.07
C LEU A 74 17.31 -16.29 0.37
N LEU A 75 16.30 -16.69 1.14
CA LEU A 75 16.45 -17.00 2.57
C LEU A 75 16.66 -18.49 2.85
N ASP A 76 16.51 -19.38 1.85
CA ASP A 76 16.64 -20.83 2.04
C ASP A 76 18.00 -21.28 2.60
N ASN A 77 19.09 -20.53 2.28
CA ASN A 77 20.44 -20.79 2.76
C ASN A 77 20.98 -19.67 3.64
N ALA A 78 20.15 -18.73 4.09
CA ALA A 78 20.60 -17.62 4.92
C ALA A 78 20.85 -18.06 6.37
N GLU A 79 21.90 -17.52 6.98
CA GLU A 79 22.14 -17.62 8.41
C GLU A 79 21.41 -16.48 9.12
N ILE A 80 20.38 -16.82 9.92
CA ILE A 80 19.53 -15.82 10.58
C ILE A 80 19.68 -15.92 12.08
N ASP A 81 20.21 -14.85 12.70
CA ASP A 81 20.26 -14.63 14.16
C ASP A 81 19.30 -13.46 14.51
N ASP A 82 18.05 -13.80 14.84
CA ASP A 82 17.06 -12.83 15.29
C ASP A 82 16.84 -12.93 16.79
N GLN A 83 17.43 -12.01 17.55
CA GLN A 83 17.36 -11.96 19.02
C GLN A 83 16.10 -11.25 19.53
N VAL A 84 15.22 -10.76 18.63
CA VAL A 84 14.01 -9.99 18.96
C VAL A 84 12.74 -10.82 18.78
N GLY A 85 12.60 -11.51 17.66
CA GLY A 85 11.56 -12.51 17.44
C GLY A 85 10.13 -11.95 17.35
N VAL A 86 9.95 -10.71 16.85
CA VAL A 86 8.63 -10.10 16.66
C VAL A 86 8.31 -9.94 15.16
N PRO A 87 7.04 -9.79 14.75
CA PRO A 87 6.71 -9.52 13.35
C PRO A 87 7.44 -8.28 12.83
N GLY A 88 8.19 -8.45 11.73
CA GLY A 88 9.04 -7.41 11.14
C GLY A 88 10.45 -7.33 11.72
N SER A 89 10.85 -8.19 12.67
CA SER A 89 12.26 -8.46 12.97
C SER A 89 12.80 -9.53 12.02
N GLY A 90 14.12 -9.71 11.96
CA GLY A 90 14.75 -10.57 10.97
C GLY A 90 14.70 -9.97 9.56
N PRO A 91 14.86 -10.81 8.52
CA PRO A 91 14.84 -10.35 7.14
C PRO A 91 13.44 -9.91 6.70
N VAL A 92 13.36 -8.70 6.17
CA VAL A 92 12.11 -8.09 5.68
C VAL A 92 12.32 -7.60 4.25
N ALA A 93 11.43 -8.00 3.35
CA ALA A 93 11.33 -7.40 2.02
C ALA A 93 10.21 -6.36 2.00
N PHE A 94 10.50 -5.15 1.51
CA PHE A 94 9.49 -4.14 1.18
C PHE A 94 9.02 -4.36 -0.25
N GLY A 95 7.74 -4.14 -0.50
CA GLY A 95 7.16 -4.38 -1.81
C GLY A 95 6.10 -3.39 -2.24
N SER A 96 5.93 -3.31 -3.55
CA SER A 96 4.88 -2.53 -4.19
C SER A 96 4.46 -3.23 -5.48
N PHE A 97 3.19 -3.58 -5.59
CA PHE A 97 2.65 -4.34 -6.73
C PHE A 97 1.75 -3.46 -7.59
N THR A 98 1.70 -3.78 -8.88
CA THR A 98 0.84 -3.08 -9.85
C THR A 98 -0.63 -3.36 -9.58
N PHE A 99 -1.48 -2.37 -9.89
CA PHE A 99 -2.93 -2.50 -9.82
C PHE A 99 -3.44 -3.54 -10.83
N ASP A 100 -3.03 -3.40 -12.08
CA ASP A 100 -3.41 -4.32 -13.14
C ASP A 100 -2.38 -5.45 -13.26
N PRO A 101 -2.77 -6.74 -13.28
CA PRO A 101 -1.84 -7.83 -13.49
C PRO A 101 -1.13 -7.78 -14.85
N ALA A 102 -1.71 -7.10 -15.85
CA ALA A 102 -1.08 -6.91 -17.14
C ALA A 102 0.02 -5.82 -17.16
N SER A 103 0.14 -5.03 -16.08
CA SER A 103 1.13 -3.95 -16.00
C SER A 103 2.44 -4.44 -15.42
N ASP A 104 3.55 -3.95 -15.98
CA ASP A 104 4.89 -4.13 -15.44
C ASP A 104 5.18 -3.16 -14.27
N GLY A 105 6.19 -3.48 -13.45
CA GLY A 105 6.69 -2.59 -12.41
C GLY A 105 6.41 -3.01 -10.98
N SER A 106 5.82 -4.18 -10.75
CA SER A 106 5.78 -4.79 -9.41
C SER A 106 7.19 -5.06 -8.91
N VAL A 107 7.47 -4.77 -7.64
CA VAL A 107 8.83 -4.85 -7.10
C VAL A 107 8.84 -5.35 -5.66
N LEU A 108 9.85 -6.14 -5.32
CA LEU A 108 10.26 -6.42 -3.95
C LEU A 108 11.74 -6.06 -3.78
N VAL A 109 12.07 -5.50 -2.62
CA VAL A 109 13.42 -5.06 -2.24
C VAL A 109 13.76 -5.64 -0.88
N LEU A 110 14.87 -6.38 -0.80
CA LEU A 110 15.50 -6.78 0.45
C LEU A 110 16.58 -5.74 0.78
N PRO A 111 16.38 -4.88 1.81
CA PRO A 111 17.35 -3.86 2.17
C PRO A 111 18.56 -4.45 2.90
N ALA A 112 19.66 -3.70 2.95
CA ALA A 112 20.84 -4.05 3.74
C ALA A 112 20.61 -3.77 5.25
N THR A 113 19.78 -2.79 5.56
CA THR A 113 19.47 -2.42 6.95
C THR A 113 17.99 -2.17 7.10
N VAL A 114 17.41 -2.69 8.19
CA VAL A 114 16.03 -2.39 8.63
C VAL A 114 16.06 -1.90 10.07
N LEU A 115 15.48 -0.74 10.32
CA LEU A 115 15.22 -0.23 11.67
C LEU A 115 13.72 -0.32 11.94
N GLY A 116 13.36 -1.04 13.00
CA GLY A 116 11.97 -1.27 13.37
C GLY A 116 11.65 -0.73 14.77
N ARG A 117 10.38 -0.36 14.96
CA ARG A 117 9.82 0.05 16.26
C ARG A 117 8.39 -0.40 16.37
N ARG A 118 8.05 -1.07 17.47
CA ARG A 118 6.68 -1.53 17.75
C ARG A 118 6.49 -1.71 19.26
N ASN A 119 5.39 -1.20 19.81
CA ASN A 119 4.99 -1.37 21.22
C ASN A 119 6.12 -1.01 22.21
N GLY A 120 6.87 0.06 21.93
CA GLY A 120 7.98 0.52 22.78
C GLY A 120 9.27 -0.29 22.65
N GLN A 121 9.32 -1.29 21.80
CA GLN A 121 10.54 -2.04 21.46
C GLN A 121 11.08 -1.55 20.11
N ALA A 122 12.41 -1.40 20.01
CA ALA A 122 13.09 -1.08 18.77
C ALA A 122 14.20 -2.09 18.47
N TRP A 123 14.46 -2.30 17.18
CA TRP A 123 15.47 -3.26 16.71
C TRP A 123 16.14 -2.78 15.41
N LEU A 124 17.35 -3.27 15.22
CA LEU A 124 18.12 -3.09 13.99
C LEU A 124 18.44 -4.46 13.40
N THR A 125 18.05 -4.66 12.15
CA THR A 125 18.42 -5.82 11.35
C THR A 125 19.43 -5.40 10.31
N THR A 126 20.55 -6.12 10.22
CA THR A 126 21.58 -5.97 9.17
C THR A 126 21.62 -7.23 8.33
N ILE A 127 21.74 -7.07 7.00
CA ILE A 127 21.76 -8.14 6.02
C ILE A 127 22.97 -7.92 5.11
N GLY A 128 23.85 -8.92 4.99
CA GLY A 128 25.06 -8.85 4.17
C GLY A 128 25.58 -10.23 3.78
N ALA A 129 26.69 -10.26 3.05
CA ALA A 129 27.43 -11.49 2.78
C ALA A 129 28.26 -11.93 4.00
N ALA A 130 28.57 -13.23 4.08
CA ALA A 130 29.24 -13.87 5.24
C ALA A 130 30.61 -13.30 5.63
N GLU A 131 31.26 -12.54 4.76
CA GLU A 131 32.53 -11.91 5.03
C GLU A 131 32.41 -10.42 5.38
N GLY A 132 32.24 -10.13 6.68
CA GLY A 132 32.84 -8.96 7.37
C GLY A 132 32.44 -7.56 6.95
N GLN A 133 31.45 -7.35 6.12
CA GLN A 133 30.88 -6.02 5.92
C GLN A 133 29.82 -5.74 6.99
N ALA A 134 30.28 -5.23 8.14
CA ALA A 134 29.42 -4.37 8.94
C ALA A 134 28.83 -3.34 7.96
N ALA A 135 27.48 -3.17 7.98
CA ALA A 135 26.85 -2.13 7.18
C ALA A 135 27.63 -0.84 7.45
N ASP A 136 28.45 -0.43 6.48
CA ASP A 136 29.22 0.81 6.59
C ASP A 136 28.24 1.88 7.03
N ALA A 137 28.62 2.68 8.03
CA ALA A 137 27.79 3.77 8.51
C ALA A 137 27.45 4.65 7.29
N VAL A 138 26.27 4.45 6.73
CA VAL A 138 25.84 5.15 5.52
C VAL A 138 25.83 6.64 5.86
N ALA A 139 26.69 7.41 5.18
CA ALA A 139 26.79 8.85 5.43
C ALA A 139 25.41 9.48 5.20
N GLN A 140 24.92 10.18 6.21
CA GLN A 140 23.64 10.92 6.07
C GLN A 140 23.79 12.04 5.05
N VAL A 141 22.99 11.97 4.00
CA VAL A 141 22.88 13.06 3.03
C VAL A 141 21.88 14.08 3.58
N PRO A 142 22.20 15.38 3.61
CA PRO A 142 21.24 16.42 4.02
C PRO A 142 19.95 16.30 3.24
N VAL A 143 18.81 16.46 3.93
CA VAL A 143 17.49 16.44 3.29
C VAL A 143 17.31 17.66 2.41
N SER A 144 17.02 17.45 1.14
CA SER A 144 16.72 18.53 0.19
C SER A 144 15.23 18.86 0.22
N VAL A 145 14.91 20.13 0.45
CA VAL A 145 13.52 20.61 0.36
C VAL A 145 13.28 21.05 -1.08
N PRO A 146 12.23 20.52 -1.77
CA PRO A 146 11.92 20.94 -3.13
C PRO A 146 11.58 22.44 -3.15
N GLY A 147 12.06 23.12 -4.20
CA GLY A 147 11.66 24.49 -4.51
C GLY A 147 10.21 24.55 -5.01
N GLN A 148 9.85 25.66 -5.65
CA GLN A 148 8.52 25.83 -6.22
C GLN A 148 8.27 24.75 -7.31
N VAL A 149 7.18 23.98 -7.16
CA VAL A 149 6.78 22.95 -8.15
C VAL A 149 5.81 23.54 -9.18
N SER A 150 5.96 23.12 -10.43
CA SER A 150 5.04 23.42 -11.53
C SER A 150 4.07 22.23 -11.71
N TRP A 151 2.80 22.53 -11.96
CA TRP A 151 1.75 21.54 -12.10
C TRP A 151 1.28 21.39 -13.55
N HIS A 152 1.07 20.14 -13.97
CA HIS A 152 0.59 19.80 -15.30
C HIS A 152 -0.56 18.80 -15.20
N ASP A 153 -1.48 18.84 -16.17
CA ASP A 153 -2.49 17.78 -16.30
C ASP A 153 -1.82 16.45 -16.63
N GLY A 154 -2.46 15.38 -16.21
CA GLY A 154 -2.07 14.02 -16.54
C GLY A 154 -2.65 13.53 -17.87
N SER A 155 -2.95 12.24 -17.91
CA SER A 155 -3.47 11.55 -19.10
C SER A 155 -4.81 12.11 -19.58
N LEU A 156 -5.68 12.52 -18.65
CA LEU A 156 -6.94 13.18 -18.94
C LEU A 156 -7.03 14.54 -18.24
N SER A 157 -7.42 15.57 -18.98
CA SER A 157 -7.84 16.84 -18.39
C SER A 157 -9.11 16.68 -17.56
N ALA A 158 -9.42 17.64 -16.66
CA ALA A 158 -10.62 17.57 -15.84
C ALA A 158 -11.92 17.37 -16.66
N PRO A 159 -12.17 18.12 -17.76
CA PRO A 159 -13.36 17.89 -18.60
C PRO A 159 -13.37 16.54 -19.31
N GLN A 160 -12.21 15.99 -19.67
CA GLN A 160 -12.14 14.65 -20.29
C GLN A 160 -12.49 13.58 -19.26
N TRP A 161 -11.97 13.71 -18.04
CA TRP A 161 -12.28 12.78 -16.96
C TRP A 161 -13.77 12.85 -16.55
N GLU A 162 -14.40 14.02 -16.50
CA GLU A 162 -15.84 14.15 -16.28
C GLU A 162 -16.66 13.39 -17.34
N ARG A 163 -16.22 13.42 -18.61
CA ARG A 163 -16.86 12.62 -19.68
C ARG A 163 -16.66 11.12 -19.45
N ALA A 164 -15.50 10.69 -18.97
CA ALA A 164 -15.26 9.29 -18.60
C ALA A 164 -16.20 8.86 -17.46
N VAL A 165 -16.39 9.70 -16.44
CA VAL A 165 -17.36 9.45 -15.35
C VAL A 165 -18.79 9.34 -15.90
N ALA A 166 -19.21 10.24 -16.80
CA ALA A 166 -20.53 10.17 -17.42
C ALA A 166 -20.74 8.87 -18.22
N ALA A 167 -19.72 8.43 -18.96
CA ALA A 167 -19.72 7.17 -19.70
C ALA A 167 -19.82 5.95 -18.73
N ALA A 168 -19.08 5.98 -17.64
CA ALA A 168 -19.16 4.93 -16.61
C ALA A 168 -20.56 4.85 -15.97
N VAL A 169 -21.18 6.00 -15.62
CA VAL A 169 -22.55 6.04 -15.12
C VAL A 169 -23.54 5.44 -16.13
N ALA A 170 -23.39 5.77 -17.42
CA ALA A 170 -24.23 5.20 -18.46
C ALA A 170 -24.05 3.68 -18.59
N ARG A 171 -22.81 3.19 -18.53
CA ARG A 171 -22.48 1.76 -18.58
C ARG A 171 -23.09 1.02 -17.35
N ILE A 172 -22.98 1.56 -16.15
CA ILE A 172 -23.56 1.00 -14.93
C ILE A 172 -25.09 0.87 -15.07
N LYS A 173 -25.76 1.91 -15.59
CA LYS A 173 -27.22 1.89 -15.78
C LYS A 173 -27.72 0.91 -16.84
N SER A 174 -26.88 0.55 -17.81
CA SER A 174 -27.26 -0.30 -18.96
C SER A 174 -26.70 -1.72 -18.90
N SER A 175 -25.92 -2.07 -17.89
CA SER A 175 -25.27 -3.38 -17.77
C SER A 175 -25.38 -3.96 -16.36
N GLY A 176 -24.75 -5.12 -16.12
CA GLY A 176 -24.65 -5.75 -14.79
C GLY A 176 -23.56 -5.14 -13.88
N LEU A 177 -22.82 -4.14 -14.36
CA LEU A 177 -21.83 -3.43 -13.55
C LEU A 177 -22.53 -2.58 -12.47
N ARG A 178 -22.12 -2.70 -11.21
CA ARG A 178 -22.74 -1.98 -10.09
C ARG A 178 -21.90 -0.78 -9.65
N LYS A 179 -20.57 -0.93 -9.70
CA LYS A 179 -19.61 0.09 -9.27
C LYS A 179 -18.34 -0.03 -10.12
N VAL A 180 -17.73 1.10 -10.44
CA VAL A 180 -16.36 1.19 -10.93
C VAL A 180 -15.64 2.33 -10.22
N VAL A 181 -14.35 2.17 -9.91
CA VAL A 181 -13.52 3.29 -9.43
C VAL A 181 -12.76 3.83 -10.62
N LEU A 182 -12.93 5.12 -10.91
CA LEU A 182 -12.14 5.80 -11.94
C LEU A 182 -11.10 6.71 -11.31
N ALA A 183 -9.88 6.60 -11.81
CA ALA A 183 -8.74 7.38 -11.37
C ALA A 183 -8.30 8.38 -12.46
N ARG A 184 -7.52 9.37 -12.03
CA ARG A 184 -6.80 10.30 -12.88
C ARG A 184 -5.43 10.61 -12.27
N ASP A 185 -4.53 11.08 -13.11
CA ASP A 185 -3.19 11.48 -12.69
C ASP A 185 -2.94 12.97 -12.89
N ARG A 186 -1.89 13.48 -12.26
CA ARG A 186 -1.32 14.82 -12.44
C ARG A 186 0.18 14.75 -12.28
N TYR A 187 0.88 15.67 -12.93
CA TYR A 187 2.34 15.76 -12.81
C TYR A 187 2.74 17.02 -12.05
N ALA A 188 3.74 16.86 -11.19
CA ALA A 188 4.51 17.94 -10.60
C ALA A 188 5.94 17.88 -11.14
N THR A 189 6.53 19.05 -11.43
CA THR A 189 7.94 19.17 -11.81
C THR A 189 8.62 20.18 -10.91
N ALA A 190 9.69 19.78 -10.25
CA ALA A 190 10.55 20.61 -9.41
C ALA A 190 11.79 21.07 -10.17
N PRO A 191 12.51 22.11 -9.72
CA PRO A 191 13.76 22.57 -10.33
C PRO A 191 14.94 21.63 -10.10
N ALA A 192 14.84 20.70 -9.12
CA ALA A 192 15.86 19.71 -8.79
C ALA A 192 15.18 18.40 -8.37
N ASP A 193 15.95 17.33 -8.18
CA ASP A 193 15.47 16.02 -7.75
C ASP A 193 14.69 16.13 -6.43
N LEU A 194 13.58 15.42 -6.37
CA LEU A 194 12.68 15.39 -5.23
C LEU A 194 13.20 14.43 -4.16
N ASP A 195 13.50 14.95 -2.97
CA ASP A 195 13.86 14.12 -1.83
C ASP A 195 12.60 13.61 -1.13
N VAL A 196 12.35 12.31 -1.28
CA VAL A 196 11.16 11.65 -0.73
C VAL A 196 11.10 11.77 0.81
N ARG A 197 12.23 11.88 1.52
CA ARG A 197 12.28 11.99 2.98
C ARG A 197 11.56 13.24 3.49
N ALA A 198 11.75 14.38 2.81
CA ALA A 198 11.04 15.61 3.16
C ALA A 198 9.52 15.49 3.02
N LEU A 199 9.06 14.70 2.03
CA LEU A 199 7.65 14.40 1.83
C LEU A 199 7.12 13.46 2.92
N LEU A 200 7.85 12.38 3.22
CA LEU A 200 7.46 11.40 4.23
C LEU A 200 7.32 12.03 5.61
N ASP A 201 8.27 12.88 6.00
CA ASP A 201 8.24 13.61 7.27
C ASP A 201 6.96 14.47 7.40
N ARG A 202 6.66 15.28 6.38
CA ARG A 202 5.45 16.11 6.35
C ARG A 202 4.16 15.29 6.39
N LEU A 203 4.11 14.18 5.64
CA LEU A 203 2.95 13.30 5.61
C LEU A 203 2.73 12.62 6.95
N ALA A 204 3.80 12.10 7.59
CA ALA A 204 3.71 11.45 8.89
C ALA A 204 3.27 12.43 9.99
N ALA A 205 3.80 13.66 9.97
CA ALA A 205 3.39 14.70 10.93
C ALA A 205 1.92 15.09 10.76
N ARG A 206 1.45 15.25 9.53
CA ARG A 206 0.09 15.72 9.24
C ARG A 206 -0.98 14.64 9.28
N TYR A 207 -0.62 13.41 8.89
CA TYR A 207 -1.53 12.26 8.78
C TYR A 207 -1.03 11.07 9.61
N PRO A 208 -0.83 11.21 10.95
CA PRO A 208 -0.22 10.17 11.78
C PRO A 208 -1.03 8.86 11.78
N ASP A 209 -2.32 8.92 11.50
CA ASP A 209 -3.19 7.75 11.42
C ASP A 209 -3.12 6.99 10.10
N CYS A 210 -2.48 7.57 9.08
CA CYS A 210 -2.21 6.90 7.82
C CYS A 210 -0.89 6.13 7.89
N TYR A 211 -0.75 5.13 7.03
CA TYR A 211 0.52 4.44 6.78
C TYR A 211 1.34 5.29 5.83
N THR A 212 2.36 5.96 6.36
CA THR A 212 3.36 6.67 5.56
C THR A 212 4.32 5.64 4.99
N PHE A 213 4.44 5.60 3.67
CA PHE A 213 5.20 4.56 2.99
C PHE A 213 6.10 5.09 1.88
N ALA A 214 7.19 4.38 1.64
CA ALA A 214 8.05 4.52 0.47
C ALA A 214 8.57 3.15 0.01
N CYS A 215 8.52 2.88 -1.29
CA CYS A 215 9.09 1.69 -1.90
C CYS A 215 9.43 1.95 -3.36
N ALA A 216 10.72 1.87 -3.69
CA ALA A 216 11.22 1.93 -5.07
C ALA A 216 10.61 3.07 -5.91
N GLY A 217 10.68 4.31 -5.41
CA GLY A 217 10.17 5.50 -6.10
C GLY A 217 8.66 5.75 -5.96
N LEU A 218 7.89 4.87 -5.34
CA LEU A 218 6.51 5.15 -4.94
C LEU A 218 6.48 5.59 -3.48
N ALA A 219 5.84 6.72 -3.15
CA ALA A 219 5.70 7.18 -1.78
C ALA A 219 4.37 7.90 -1.53
N GLY A 220 3.88 7.84 -0.28
CA GLY A 220 2.61 8.45 0.09
C GLY A 220 2.18 8.17 1.53
N ALA A 221 0.89 8.44 1.83
CA ALA A 221 0.28 8.17 3.12
C ALA A 221 -1.12 7.55 2.94
N SER A 222 -1.20 6.23 3.04
CA SER A 222 -2.44 5.48 2.84
C SER A 222 -3.24 5.33 4.13
N PRO A 223 -4.54 5.61 4.13
CA PRO A 223 -5.39 5.30 5.26
C PRO A 223 -5.85 3.84 5.31
N GLU A 224 -5.66 3.07 4.23
CA GLU A 224 -6.31 1.78 4.03
C GLU A 224 -5.34 0.62 4.21
N LEU A 225 -5.58 -0.20 5.23
CA LEU A 225 -4.89 -1.46 5.47
C LEU A 225 -5.62 -2.58 4.72
N LEU A 226 -5.01 -3.08 3.65
CA LEU A 226 -5.55 -4.20 2.89
C LEU A 226 -5.55 -5.48 3.73
N ILE A 227 -4.40 -5.79 4.33
CA ILE A 227 -4.23 -6.94 5.23
C ILE A 227 -2.98 -6.79 6.10
N ARG A 228 -3.08 -7.20 7.35
CA ARG A 228 -1.97 -7.51 8.27
C ARG A 228 -2.08 -8.95 8.68
N ARG A 229 -0.95 -9.64 8.75
CA ARG A 229 -0.82 -10.96 9.35
C ARG A 229 0.26 -10.96 10.41
N GLU A 230 -0.06 -11.50 11.59
CA GLU A 230 0.86 -11.73 12.71
C GLU A 230 0.63 -13.16 13.23
N GLY A 231 1.49 -14.08 12.86
CA GLY A 231 1.28 -15.52 13.08
C GLY A 231 0.03 -16.02 12.35
N THR A 232 -0.96 -16.48 13.10
CA THR A 232 -2.28 -16.87 12.56
C THR A 232 -3.32 -15.76 12.61
N GLN A 233 -3.03 -14.63 13.29
CA GLN A 233 -3.96 -13.51 13.38
C GLN A 233 -3.88 -12.63 12.14
N ILE A 234 -5.05 -12.24 11.63
CA ILE A 234 -5.16 -11.28 10.52
C ILE A 234 -6.03 -10.11 10.90
N SER A 235 -5.74 -8.96 10.31
CA SER A 235 -6.60 -7.78 10.39
C SER A 235 -6.58 -6.98 9.08
N ALA A 236 -7.70 -6.34 8.76
CA ALA A 236 -7.85 -5.44 7.63
C ALA A 236 -8.78 -4.27 8.00
N LEU A 237 -8.74 -3.21 7.21
CA LEU A 237 -9.63 -2.06 7.37
C LEU A 237 -10.18 -1.68 5.99
N VAL A 238 -11.47 -1.92 5.81
CA VAL A 238 -12.17 -1.59 4.56
C VAL A 238 -12.66 -0.16 4.62
N LEU A 239 -12.31 0.64 3.62
CA LEU A 239 -12.73 2.04 3.49
C LEU A 239 -13.48 2.26 2.16
N ALA A 240 -14.69 2.79 2.23
CA ALA A 240 -15.42 3.30 1.06
C ALA A 240 -16.48 4.29 1.51
N GLY A 241 -16.85 5.24 0.63
CA GLY A 241 -17.64 6.40 1.01
C GLY A 241 -16.79 7.47 1.71
N THR A 242 -16.85 8.70 1.22
CA THR A 242 -15.96 9.78 1.69
C THR A 242 -16.70 11.10 1.76
N ILE A 243 -16.47 11.86 2.84
CA ILE A 243 -16.96 13.24 2.96
C ILE A 243 -15.85 14.12 3.54
N PRO A 244 -15.70 15.39 3.12
CA PRO A 244 -14.74 16.32 3.72
C PRO A 244 -15.03 16.56 5.20
N ARG A 245 -13.98 16.98 5.95
CA ARG A 245 -14.14 17.46 7.32
C ARG A 245 -14.90 18.79 7.35
N GLY A 246 -15.66 18.98 8.42
CA GLY A 246 -16.34 20.26 8.69
C GLY A 246 -15.35 21.31 9.20
N SER A 247 -15.64 22.59 8.93
CA SER A 247 -14.85 23.73 9.42
C SER A 247 -15.09 24.04 10.92
N THR A 248 -16.16 23.51 11.50
CA THR A 248 -16.47 23.55 12.94
C THR A 248 -16.83 22.16 13.43
N PRO A 249 -16.70 21.88 14.74
CA PRO A 249 -17.08 20.57 15.31
C PRO A 249 -18.53 20.16 14.98
N GLU A 250 -19.48 21.10 15.04
CA GLU A 250 -20.90 20.85 14.77
C GLU A 250 -21.12 20.50 13.30
N ARG A 251 -20.43 21.22 12.39
CA ARG A 251 -20.49 20.92 10.96
C ARG A 251 -19.85 19.61 10.62
N ASP A 252 -18.73 19.26 11.28
CA ASP A 252 -18.02 17.99 11.09
C ASP A 252 -18.91 16.81 11.53
N GLU A 253 -19.57 16.91 12.68
CA GLU A 253 -20.49 15.90 13.17
C GLU A 253 -21.70 15.74 12.24
N ALA A 254 -22.28 16.86 11.76
CA ALA A 254 -23.40 16.84 10.82
C ALA A 254 -23.03 16.16 9.49
N LEU A 255 -21.82 16.41 8.97
CA LEU A 255 -21.30 15.76 7.76
C LEU A 255 -21.08 14.27 7.99
N GLY A 256 -20.51 13.88 9.13
CA GLY A 256 -20.35 12.47 9.49
C GLY A 256 -21.68 11.73 9.61
N ALA A 257 -22.67 12.34 10.26
CA ALA A 257 -24.01 11.79 10.36
C ALA A 257 -24.68 11.64 8.97
N ALA A 258 -24.49 12.62 8.09
CA ALA A 258 -24.99 12.56 6.72
C ALA A 258 -24.33 11.42 5.93
N LEU A 259 -23.03 11.19 6.09
CA LEU A 259 -22.32 10.07 5.46
C LEU A 259 -22.84 8.71 5.94
N LEU A 260 -23.03 8.54 7.26
CA LEU A 260 -23.63 7.32 7.83
C LEU A 260 -25.07 7.06 7.37
N ALA A 261 -25.84 8.12 7.12
CA ALA A 261 -27.22 8.02 6.63
C ALA A 261 -27.34 7.86 5.12
N SER A 262 -26.26 8.13 4.36
CA SER A 262 -26.24 8.07 2.90
C SER A 262 -26.44 6.66 2.39
N VAL A 263 -27.54 6.41 1.68
CA VAL A 263 -27.84 5.11 1.07
C VAL A 263 -26.78 4.78 0.01
N LYS A 264 -26.40 5.77 -0.82
CA LYS A 264 -25.36 5.62 -1.85
C LYS A 264 -24.04 5.15 -1.25
N ASP A 265 -23.55 5.87 -0.23
CA ASP A 265 -22.23 5.59 0.35
C ASP A 265 -22.19 4.26 1.11
N ARG A 266 -23.30 3.90 1.77
CA ARG A 266 -23.44 2.58 2.43
C ARG A 266 -23.49 1.44 1.43
N GLU A 267 -24.17 1.62 0.29
CA GLU A 267 -24.18 0.62 -0.79
C GLU A 267 -22.78 0.44 -1.37
N GLU A 268 -22.08 1.55 -1.66
CA GLU A 268 -20.70 1.52 -2.13
C GLU A 268 -19.79 0.78 -1.14
N HIS A 269 -19.89 1.09 0.16
CA HIS A 269 -19.13 0.46 1.22
C HIS A 269 -19.48 -1.04 1.34
N GLY A 270 -20.75 -1.39 1.23
CA GLY A 270 -21.23 -2.77 1.31
C GLY A 270 -20.60 -3.69 0.27
N TYR A 271 -20.39 -3.22 -0.96
CA TYR A 271 -19.67 -4.00 -1.98
C TYR A 271 -18.24 -4.32 -1.57
N ALA A 272 -17.52 -3.34 -1.01
CA ALA A 272 -16.13 -3.55 -0.58
C ALA A 272 -16.05 -4.51 0.62
N ALA A 273 -16.90 -4.32 1.63
CA ALA A 273 -16.93 -5.17 2.82
C ALA A 273 -17.33 -6.62 2.50
N THR A 274 -18.31 -6.80 1.60
CA THR A 274 -18.74 -8.13 1.16
C THR A 274 -17.62 -8.88 0.44
N GLY A 275 -16.92 -8.23 -0.51
CA GLY A 275 -15.80 -8.86 -1.21
C GLY A 275 -14.68 -9.31 -0.29
N VAL A 276 -14.32 -8.50 0.71
CA VAL A 276 -13.32 -8.87 1.72
C VAL A 276 -13.79 -10.07 2.55
N ARG A 277 -15.07 -10.08 2.98
CA ARG A 277 -15.66 -11.21 3.71
C ARG A 277 -15.61 -12.50 2.90
N GLU A 278 -16.05 -12.45 1.66
CA GLU A 278 -16.11 -13.63 0.77
C GLU A 278 -14.72 -14.21 0.51
N THR A 279 -13.70 -13.36 0.37
CA THR A 279 -12.32 -13.79 0.16
C THR A 279 -11.69 -14.38 1.42
N LEU A 280 -11.89 -13.77 2.59
CA LEU A 280 -11.20 -14.18 3.82
C LEU A 280 -11.90 -15.32 4.57
N ALA A 281 -13.24 -15.40 4.51
CA ALA A 281 -14.00 -16.39 5.28
C ALA A 281 -13.58 -17.86 5.03
N PRO A 282 -13.28 -18.30 3.80
CA PRO A 282 -12.79 -19.66 3.55
C PRO A 282 -11.43 -19.95 4.17
N LEU A 283 -10.58 -18.93 4.34
CA LEU A 283 -9.21 -19.04 4.85
C LEU A 283 -9.13 -19.00 6.38
N CYS A 284 -10.19 -18.53 7.05
CA CYS A 284 -10.23 -18.31 8.50
C CYS A 284 -10.99 -19.41 9.23
N ALA A 285 -10.47 -19.81 10.39
CA ALA A 285 -11.21 -20.58 11.39
C ALA A 285 -12.29 -19.71 12.06
N GLN A 286 -11.96 -18.42 12.24
CA GLN A 286 -12.88 -17.40 12.75
C GLN A 286 -12.63 -16.10 11.99
N LEU A 287 -13.69 -15.44 11.56
CA LEU A 287 -13.66 -14.10 10.94
C LEU A 287 -14.70 -13.21 11.62
N ILE A 288 -14.28 -12.06 12.12
CA ILE A 288 -15.12 -11.08 12.79
C ILE A 288 -15.07 -9.80 11.95
N MET A 289 -16.25 -9.31 11.58
CA MET A 289 -16.43 -8.05 10.88
C MET A 289 -17.64 -7.32 11.49
N ASP A 290 -17.51 -6.02 11.65
CA ASP A 290 -18.64 -5.21 12.11
C ASP A 290 -19.80 -5.27 11.10
N ASP A 291 -21.03 -5.40 11.60
CA ASP A 291 -22.24 -5.46 10.76
C ASP A 291 -22.61 -4.10 10.17
N GLN A 292 -22.21 -3.02 10.83
CA GLN A 292 -22.45 -1.64 10.38
C GLN A 292 -21.10 -0.90 10.32
N PRO A 293 -20.88 -0.07 9.28
CA PRO A 293 -19.70 0.75 9.22
C PRO A 293 -19.70 1.84 10.31
N PHE A 294 -18.52 2.19 10.78
CA PHE A 294 -18.27 3.35 11.64
C PHE A 294 -17.61 4.50 10.87
N LEU A 295 -17.53 5.68 11.48
CA LEU A 295 -16.81 6.83 10.91
C LEU A 295 -15.35 6.80 11.30
N LEU A 296 -14.49 6.67 10.30
CA LEU A 296 -13.05 6.93 10.44
C LEU A 296 -12.80 8.40 10.09
N ARG A 297 -12.37 9.18 11.09
CA ARG A 297 -12.05 10.61 10.91
C ARG A 297 -10.55 10.78 10.71
N LEU A 298 -10.17 11.20 9.51
CA LEU A 298 -8.80 11.59 9.18
C LEU A 298 -8.67 13.14 9.25
N ALA A 299 -7.47 13.65 9.05
CA ALA A 299 -7.21 15.09 9.18
C ALA A 299 -8.03 15.96 8.21
N ASN A 300 -8.35 15.45 7.01
CA ASN A 300 -9.00 16.21 5.93
C ASN A 300 -10.33 15.62 5.46
N VAL A 301 -10.62 14.37 5.79
CA VAL A 301 -11.84 13.65 5.35
C VAL A 301 -12.37 12.72 6.43
N GLN A 302 -13.62 12.28 6.28
CA GLN A 302 -14.22 11.19 7.01
C GLN A 302 -14.57 10.07 6.02
N HIS A 303 -14.39 8.81 6.42
CA HIS A 303 -14.75 7.63 5.64
C HIS A 303 -15.72 6.74 6.42
N LEU A 304 -16.57 6.00 5.69
CA LEU A 304 -17.15 4.79 6.26
C LEU A 304 -16.05 3.72 6.35
N ALA A 305 -15.98 3.04 7.48
CA ALA A 305 -14.96 2.04 7.77
C ALA A 305 -15.58 0.79 8.38
N THR A 306 -15.05 -0.38 8.00
CA THR A 306 -15.36 -1.67 8.65
C THR A 306 -14.07 -2.36 9.05
N SER A 307 -13.92 -2.64 10.34
CA SER A 307 -12.81 -3.43 10.87
C SER A 307 -13.03 -4.90 10.57
N VAL A 308 -11.96 -5.57 10.19
CA VAL A 308 -11.92 -7.02 9.97
C VAL A 308 -10.83 -7.60 10.84
N THR A 309 -11.14 -8.63 11.61
CA THR A 309 -10.16 -9.43 12.36
C THR A 309 -10.48 -10.90 12.15
N GLY A 310 -9.45 -11.74 12.16
CA GLY A 310 -9.66 -13.18 11.99
C GLY A 310 -8.47 -14.01 12.44
N THR A 311 -8.72 -15.30 12.60
CA THR A 311 -7.71 -16.31 12.85
C THR A 311 -7.67 -17.25 11.65
N LEU A 312 -6.53 -17.34 10.97
CA LEU A 312 -6.32 -18.26 9.86
C LEU A 312 -6.53 -19.72 10.35
N ARG A 313 -7.00 -20.57 9.45
CA ARG A 313 -7.07 -22.01 9.71
C ARG A 313 -5.66 -22.53 9.88
N GLU A 314 -5.45 -23.34 10.92
CA GLU A 314 -4.23 -24.12 11.02
C GLU A 314 -4.18 -25.12 9.85
N PRO A 315 -2.98 -25.39 9.31
CA PRO A 315 -2.82 -26.43 8.30
C PRO A 315 -3.41 -27.74 8.85
N GLN A 316 -4.43 -28.28 8.21
CA GLN A 316 -4.81 -29.64 8.53
C GLN A 316 -3.57 -30.49 8.25
N ALA A 317 -3.09 -31.21 9.26
CA ALA A 317 -2.05 -32.20 9.06
C ALA A 317 -2.50 -33.06 7.88
N ALA A 318 -1.86 -32.86 6.73
CA ALA A 318 -2.14 -33.66 5.54
C ALA A 318 -2.06 -35.10 6.02
N ARG A 319 -3.15 -35.84 5.79
CA ARG A 319 -3.30 -37.24 6.26
C ARG A 319 -1.95 -37.91 6.23
N ALA A 320 -1.43 -38.28 7.39
CA ALA A 320 -0.10 -38.85 7.62
C ALA A 320 0.17 -40.12 6.74
N GLU A 321 -0.82 -40.58 6.01
CA GLU A 321 -0.77 -41.72 5.11
C GLU A 321 0.09 -41.53 3.86
N TYR A 322 0.46 -40.25 3.46
CA TYR A 322 1.22 -40.02 2.23
C TYR A 322 2.45 -39.13 2.39
N GLY A 323 2.97 -38.90 3.59
CA GLY A 323 4.24 -38.16 3.80
C GLY A 323 4.23 -36.68 3.38
N GLY A 324 3.06 -36.10 3.13
CA GLY A 324 2.93 -34.69 2.77
C GLY A 324 3.21 -33.76 3.95
N ARG A 325 4.12 -32.79 3.79
CA ARG A 325 4.25 -31.68 4.72
C ARG A 325 2.96 -30.85 4.66
N ALA A 326 2.43 -30.50 5.83
CA ALA A 326 1.32 -29.55 5.92
C ALA A 326 1.73 -28.22 5.25
N GLU A 327 0.92 -27.71 4.34
CA GLU A 327 1.20 -26.41 3.74
C GLU A 327 1.03 -25.32 4.82
N PRO A 328 2.00 -24.39 4.96
CA PRO A 328 1.87 -23.31 5.93
C PRO A 328 0.65 -22.42 5.60
N PRO A 329 0.09 -21.72 6.59
CA PRO A 329 -0.96 -20.74 6.33
C PRO A 329 -0.49 -19.69 5.31
N PRO A 330 -1.41 -19.12 4.48
CA PRO A 330 -1.04 -18.13 3.47
C PRO A 330 -0.31 -16.94 4.10
N SER A 331 0.78 -16.48 3.46
CA SER A 331 1.53 -15.30 3.91
C SER A 331 0.70 -14.02 3.80
N ALA A 332 1.15 -12.95 4.43
CA ALA A 332 0.55 -11.63 4.27
C ALA A 332 0.50 -11.19 2.79
N LEU A 333 1.51 -11.55 1.99
CA LEU A 333 1.55 -11.24 0.56
C LEU A 333 0.55 -12.10 -0.23
N ALA A 334 0.44 -13.38 0.07
CA ALA A 334 -0.57 -14.25 -0.55
C ALA A 334 -2.00 -13.78 -0.24
N LEU A 335 -2.26 -13.35 1.00
CA LEU A 335 -3.54 -12.76 1.41
C LEU A 335 -3.81 -11.43 0.68
N ALA A 336 -2.79 -10.57 0.53
CA ALA A 336 -2.90 -9.33 -0.24
C ALA A 336 -3.25 -9.61 -1.70
N GLY A 337 -2.61 -10.62 -2.32
CA GLY A 337 -2.93 -11.07 -3.67
C GLY A 337 -4.35 -11.61 -3.83
N ALA A 338 -4.84 -12.37 -2.84
CA ALA A 338 -6.20 -12.88 -2.86
C ALA A 338 -7.28 -11.78 -2.72
N LEU A 339 -6.97 -10.70 -2.00
CA LEU A 339 -7.87 -9.56 -1.82
C LEU A 339 -7.80 -8.55 -2.96
N HIS A 340 -6.68 -8.48 -3.68
CA HIS A 340 -6.45 -7.45 -4.70
C HIS A 340 -6.95 -7.88 -6.09
N PRO A 341 -7.65 -6.97 -6.82
CA PRO A 341 -8.11 -5.66 -6.37
C PRO A 341 -9.45 -5.71 -5.64
N THR A 342 -9.59 -4.93 -4.57
CA THR A 342 -10.87 -4.80 -3.86
C THR A 342 -11.86 -3.93 -4.64
N ALA A 343 -13.16 -4.07 -4.33
CA ALA A 343 -14.18 -3.19 -4.89
C ALA A 343 -14.04 -1.72 -4.44
N ALA A 344 -13.20 -1.43 -3.42
CA ALA A 344 -12.88 -0.07 -2.99
C ALA A 344 -12.00 0.69 -3.99
N VAL A 345 -11.20 -0.02 -4.79
CA VAL A 345 -10.28 0.58 -5.77
C VAL A 345 -10.50 0.13 -7.22
N CYS A 346 -11.28 -0.93 -7.45
CA CYS A 346 -11.62 -1.44 -8.77
C CYS A 346 -13.11 -1.27 -9.09
N GLY A 347 -13.95 -2.13 -8.54
CA GLY A 347 -15.40 -2.12 -8.75
C GLY A 347 -16.03 -3.50 -8.60
N THR A 348 -17.29 -3.60 -8.95
CA THR A 348 -18.08 -4.83 -8.83
C THR A 348 -19.06 -4.99 -10.00
N PRO A 349 -19.09 -6.13 -10.72
CA PRO A 349 -18.09 -7.23 -10.70
C PRO A 349 -16.70 -6.79 -11.14
N THR A 350 -15.64 -7.40 -10.56
CA THR A 350 -14.25 -6.96 -10.73
C THR A 350 -13.78 -6.98 -12.17
N GLU A 351 -14.05 -8.05 -12.92
CA GLU A 351 -13.63 -8.19 -14.32
C GLU A 351 -14.22 -7.08 -15.21
N ALA A 352 -15.54 -6.87 -15.13
CA ALA A 352 -16.22 -5.83 -15.89
C ALA A 352 -15.76 -4.41 -15.50
N ALA A 353 -15.44 -4.20 -14.22
CA ALA A 353 -14.88 -2.93 -13.74
C ALA A 353 -13.47 -2.72 -14.28
N MET A 354 -12.61 -3.74 -14.29
CA MET A 354 -11.25 -3.68 -14.82
C MET A 354 -11.23 -3.35 -16.32
N GLU A 355 -12.11 -4.00 -17.10
CA GLU A 355 -12.25 -3.70 -18.53
C GLU A 355 -12.63 -2.23 -18.75
N LEU A 356 -13.60 -1.72 -17.99
CA LEU A 356 -14.06 -0.33 -18.12
C LEU A 356 -12.99 0.69 -17.66
N ILE A 357 -12.19 0.37 -16.64
CA ILE A 357 -11.04 1.16 -16.20
C ILE A 357 -10.04 1.30 -17.35
N ARG A 358 -9.65 0.20 -17.98
CA ARG A 358 -8.73 0.21 -19.14
C ARG A 358 -9.27 1.00 -20.31
N GLU A 359 -10.60 0.96 -20.55
CA GLU A 359 -11.27 1.70 -21.62
C GLU A 359 -11.28 3.22 -21.37
N LEU A 360 -11.52 3.65 -20.11
CA LEU A 360 -11.90 5.05 -19.83
C LEU A 360 -10.81 5.90 -19.21
N GLU A 361 -9.83 5.35 -18.50
CA GLU A 361 -8.83 6.16 -17.80
C GLU A 361 -7.75 6.75 -18.70
N GLY A 362 -7.47 6.12 -19.85
CA GLY A 362 -6.44 6.56 -20.79
C GLY A 362 -5.03 6.52 -20.22
N MET A 363 -4.82 5.78 -19.11
CA MET A 363 -3.53 5.61 -18.43
C MET A 363 -3.37 4.21 -17.86
N ASP A 364 -2.12 3.79 -17.68
CA ASP A 364 -1.77 2.72 -16.77
C ASP A 364 -1.61 3.33 -15.36
N ARG A 365 -2.27 2.74 -14.39
CA ARG A 365 -2.15 3.12 -12.97
C ARG A 365 -0.78 2.76 -12.39
N GLY A 366 -0.06 1.85 -13.03
CA GLY A 366 1.15 1.29 -12.46
C GLY A 366 0.90 0.71 -11.07
N ARG A 367 1.62 1.17 -10.07
CA ARG A 367 1.50 0.71 -8.68
C ARG A 367 0.48 1.50 -7.84
N TYR A 368 -0.08 2.58 -8.36
CA TYR A 368 -1.19 3.29 -7.69
C TYR A 368 -2.39 2.37 -7.54
N ALA A 369 -3.03 2.39 -6.37
CA ALA A 369 -4.13 1.52 -5.96
C ALA A 369 -3.76 0.02 -5.89
N GLY A 370 -2.50 -0.34 -6.12
CA GLY A 370 -1.95 -1.67 -5.88
C GLY A 370 -1.50 -1.87 -4.43
N PRO A 371 -1.20 -3.10 -4.02
CA PRO A 371 -0.68 -3.39 -2.68
C PRO A 371 0.74 -2.83 -2.49
N VAL A 372 0.97 -2.19 -1.33
CA VAL A 372 2.29 -1.72 -0.89
C VAL A 372 2.47 -2.07 0.58
N GLY A 373 3.67 -2.50 0.96
CA GLY A 373 3.92 -2.93 2.32
C GLY A 373 5.20 -3.74 2.48
N TRP A 374 5.17 -4.71 3.38
CA TRP A 374 6.32 -5.55 3.70
C TRP A 374 5.93 -6.99 4.03
N LEU A 375 6.90 -7.89 3.89
CA LEU A 375 6.81 -9.33 4.18
C LEU A 375 8.08 -9.78 4.90
N ASP A 376 7.95 -10.51 6.03
CA ASP A 376 9.09 -11.17 6.69
C ASP A 376 9.25 -12.65 6.30
N ALA A 377 10.33 -13.27 6.81
CA ALA A 377 10.64 -14.68 6.53
C ALA A 377 9.57 -15.67 7.05
N GLN A 378 8.81 -15.29 8.08
CA GLN A 378 7.77 -16.11 8.69
C GLN A 378 6.42 -15.95 7.97
N GLY A 379 6.36 -15.07 6.96
CA GLY A 379 5.14 -14.75 6.23
C GLY A 379 4.23 -13.75 6.94
N ASN A 380 4.69 -13.13 8.06
CA ASN A 380 4.01 -11.97 8.61
C ASN A 380 4.23 -10.77 7.71
N GLY A 381 3.35 -9.77 7.83
CA GLY A 381 3.49 -8.56 7.05
C GLY A 381 2.30 -7.64 7.17
N GLU A 382 2.48 -6.44 6.65
CA GLU A 382 1.43 -5.45 6.52
C GLU A 382 1.41 -4.95 5.08
N TRP A 383 0.24 -5.00 4.45
CA TRP A 383 0.01 -4.52 3.09
C TRP A 383 -1.16 -3.54 3.12
N GLY A 384 -0.92 -2.33 2.66
CA GLY A 384 -1.97 -1.34 2.41
C GLY A 384 -2.24 -1.19 0.93
N ILE A 385 -3.25 -0.41 0.59
CA ILE A 385 -3.51 0.00 -0.78
C ILE A 385 -2.76 1.32 -1.03
N ALA A 386 -1.96 1.41 -2.07
CA ALA A 386 -1.18 2.60 -2.42
C ALA A 386 -2.09 3.76 -2.85
N LEU A 387 -2.60 4.49 -1.89
CA LEU A 387 -3.46 5.66 -2.05
C LEU A 387 -2.75 6.91 -1.52
N ARG A 388 -3.21 8.10 -1.95
CA ARG A 388 -2.61 9.38 -1.55
C ARG A 388 -1.10 9.34 -1.73
N CYS A 389 -0.66 8.94 -2.93
CA CYS A 389 0.74 8.70 -3.26
C CYS A 389 1.13 9.33 -4.60
N ALA A 390 2.41 9.31 -4.84
CA ALA A 390 3.00 9.66 -6.12
C ALA A 390 4.15 8.72 -6.47
N GLU A 391 4.39 8.54 -7.76
CA GLU A 391 5.63 7.97 -8.30
C GLU A 391 6.63 9.09 -8.56
N PHE A 392 7.86 8.90 -8.10
CA PHE A 392 8.96 9.86 -8.16
C PHE A 392 10.03 9.38 -9.13
N ASP A 393 10.43 10.27 -10.04
CA ASP A 393 11.52 10.06 -10.99
C ASP A 393 12.31 11.37 -11.12
N GLY A 394 13.44 11.46 -10.42
CA GLY A 394 14.26 12.67 -10.36
C GLY A 394 13.43 13.89 -9.92
N PRO A 395 13.36 14.94 -10.77
CA PRO A 395 12.62 16.16 -10.45
C PRO A 395 11.10 16.05 -10.69
N ARG A 396 10.59 14.90 -11.11
CA ARG A 396 9.19 14.70 -11.45
C ARG A 396 8.47 13.84 -10.41
N ALA A 397 7.20 14.17 -10.17
CA ALA A 397 6.27 13.33 -9.42
C ALA A 397 4.97 13.16 -10.20
N ARG A 398 4.49 11.92 -10.33
CA ARG A 398 3.18 11.58 -10.89
C ARG A 398 2.24 11.22 -9.76
N LEU A 399 1.26 12.09 -9.52
CA LEU A 399 0.26 11.93 -8.47
C LEU A 399 -1.01 11.30 -9.03
N PHE A 400 -1.73 10.58 -8.15
CA PHE A 400 -2.97 9.90 -8.53
C PHE A 400 -4.10 10.17 -7.55
N ALA A 401 -5.32 10.21 -8.07
CA ALA A 401 -6.53 10.25 -7.27
C ALA A 401 -7.70 9.63 -8.04
N GLY A 402 -8.65 9.02 -7.33
CA GLY A 402 -9.83 8.41 -7.92
C GLY A 402 -11.01 8.40 -6.96
N CYS A 403 -12.19 8.12 -7.49
CA CYS A 403 -13.42 7.94 -6.72
C CYS A 403 -14.29 6.82 -7.27
N GLY A 404 -15.14 6.27 -6.39
CA GLY A 404 -16.10 5.24 -6.74
C GLY A 404 -17.28 5.82 -7.50
N ILE A 405 -17.56 5.27 -8.68
CA ILE A 405 -18.66 5.67 -9.55
C ILE A 405 -19.77 4.61 -9.45
N VAL A 406 -20.95 5.06 -9.16
CA VAL A 406 -22.20 4.26 -9.12
C VAL A 406 -23.27 4.90 -10.00
N GLY A 407 -24.39 4.24 -10.20
CA GLY A 407 -25.46 4.73 -11.09
C GLY A 407 -26.02 6.13 -10.75
N GLY A 408 -25.86 6.59 -9.52
CA GLY A 408 -26.27 7.92 -9.04
C GLY A 408 -25.17 8.98 -9.05
N SER A 409 -23.95 8.65 -9.43
CA SER A 409 -22.81 9.58 -9.42
C SER A 409 -23.01 10.75 -10.40
N GLN A 410 -22.53 11.94 -9.98
CA GLN A 410 -22.58 13.18 -10.76
C GLN A 410 -21.14 13.58 -11.15
N PRO A 411 -20.82 13.72 -12.45
CA PRO A 411 -19.44 13.95 -12.92
C PRO A 411 -18.70 15.10 -12.23
N GLY A 412 -19.35 16.25 -12.07
CA GLY A 412 -18.74 17.42 -11.41
C GLY A 412 -18.46 17.20 -9.91
N SER A 413 -19.33 16.45 -9.21
CA SER A 413 -19.12 16.10 -7.80
C SER A 413 -17.95 15.13 -7.63
N GLU A 414 -17.87 14.12 -8.49
CA GLU A 414 -16.79 13.14 -8.48
C GLU A 414 -15.43 13.80 -8.84
N GLN A 415 -15.44 14.77 -9.77
CA GLN A 415 -14.26 15.57 -10.10
C GLN A 415 -13.78 16.39 -8.90
N ALA A 416 -14.69 17.03 -8.17
CA ALA A 416 -14.34 17.78 -6.96
C ALA A 416 -13.79 16.86 -5.86
N GLU A 417 -14.33 15.64 -5.71
CA GLU A 417 -13.84 14.63 -4.79
C GLU A 417 -12.42 14.19 -5.16
N ALA A 418 -12.18 13.82 -6.43
CA ALA A 418 -10.85 13.45 -6.90
C ALA A 418 -9.84 14.59 -6.68
N GLN A 419 -10.23 15.84 -6.95
CA GLN A 419 -9.39 17.00 -6.70
C GLN A 419 -9.02 17.16 -5.21
N SER A 420 -9.95 16.88 -4.31
CA SER A 420 -9.70 16.91 -2.86
C SER A 420 -8.69 15.85 -2.41
N LYS A 421 -8.68 14.70 -3.10
CA LYS A 421 -7.78 13.57 -2.82
C LYS A 421 -6.34 13.80 -3.29
N PHE A 422 -6.09 14.74 -4.21
CA PHE A 422 -4.73 15.16 -4.57
C PHE A 422 -4.09 16.05 -3.50
N ARG A 423 -4.88 16.81 -2.75
CA ARG A 423 -4.39 17.83 -1.81
C ARG A 423 -3.30 17.35 -0.86
N PRO A 424 -3.42 16.18 -0.16
CA PRO A 424 -2.38 15.75 0.76
C PRO A 424 -0.99 15.71 0.13
N MET A 425 -0.90 15.17 -1.08
CA MET A 425 0.37 15.07 -1.80
C MET A 425 0.82 16.43 -2.36
N GLN A 426 -0.11 17.26 -2.84
CA GLN A 426 0.19 18.60 -3.33
C GLN A 426 0.74 19.49 -2.20
N ASP A 427 0.06 19.51 -1.06
CA ASP A 427 0.47 20.31 0.11
C ASP A 427 1.82 19.85 0.67
N ALA A 428 2.07 18.50 0.66
CA ALA A 428 3.34 17.95 1.08
C ALA A 428 4.49 18.34 0.13
N LEU A 429 4.27 18.32 -1.19
CA LEU A 429 5.27 18.72 -2.18
C LEU A 429 5.55 20.22 -2.14
N GLU A 430 4.54 21.04 -1.92
CA GLU A 430 4.66 22.51 -1.87
C GLU A 430 5.12 23.03 -0.49
N GLY A 431 5.32 22.13 0.49
CA GLY A 431 5.73 22.54 1.83
C GLY A 431 4.66 23.32 2.60
N ARG A 432 3.38 23.14 2.26
CA ARG A 432 2.24 23.76 2.95
C ARG A 432 1.77 22.94 4.16
N LEU A 433 2.34 21.76 4.37
CA LEU A 433 2.14 20.99 5.58
C LEU A 433 3.18 21.38 6.62
N PRO A 434 2.78 21.45 7.90
CA PRO A 434 3.69 21.80 8.99
C PRO A 434 4.81 20.78 9.14
#